data_169fc0b1c06e782e115a59b781fd5ff5
#
_entry.id   169fc0b1c06e782e115a59b781fd5ff5
#
_cell.length_a   1.000
_cell.length_b   1.000
_cell.length_c   1.000
_cell.angle_alpha   90.00
_cell.angle_beta   90.00
_cell.angle_gamma   90.00
#
_symmetry.space_group_name_H-M   'P 1'
#
loop_
_entity.id
_entity.type
_entity.pdbx_description
1 polymer ?
#
loop_
_entity_poly.entity_id
_entity_poly.type
_entity_poly.pdbx_seq_one_letter_code
_entity_poly.pdbx_strand_id
1 'polypeptide(L)'
;MGTGSPFADSRQGWNSRIALWCAVLLLAPLVLWLAARNGLAIPAQVPRDPNEGWNALHALRLMAGGPLYPPPPALMVNNYPPLSFYAVAAITRLTGDAIIAGRLLSFVSYLAGLGAVLALAARMGCGWPARLFAALFLAAVLLVASDYVAMDDPQLLGHALQLAGLLLLLRGRVIAAALTMVLGLYVKHNLIALPLAAGLWLLAQDRRAGLTFIAAMLASGLAGLALFRWQFGTSLLAQLATPRLSSLANMRAALGALAAWAALPLLLVTGLFRPVRTRFDNLVLLYLAAALALGLAFSAGDGVDANIFFDAAIALSLGLGLVVQRRGWAAPPPALALLLLFGLTVEDNAFAFGPSLAGQSARDIAFLRAHSGPAVCQQISLCLWAGATPAVDVFNIGEAYRTGARDPARLAKQIEAHRFAVLQLGSPDDLGPQVRAAIARAYRLDHADDNGLFWLPRNKG
;
A
#
# COMPACT_ATOMS: atom_id res chain seq x y z
N MET A 1 -54.81 14.77 9.42
CA MET A 1 -53.98 15.80 10.08
C MET A 1 -53.24 15.16 11.22
N GLY A 2 -51.96 14.76 10.98
CA GLY A 2 -51.12 14.14 12.02
C GLY A 2 -50.26 15.23 12.63
N THR A 3 -50.56 15.59 13.89
CA THR A 3 -49.73 16.49 14.72
C THR A 3 -48.49 15.74 15.20
N GLY A 4 -47.47 15.66 14.38
CA GLY A 4 -46.15 15.23 14.82
C GLY A 4 -45.58 16.27 15.81
N SER A 5 -45.32 15.84 17.04
CA SER A 5 -44.77 16.71 18.10
C SER A 5 -43.41 17.26 17.66
N PRO A 6 -43.18 18.60 17.67
CA PRO A 6 -41.89 19.19 17.31
C PRO A 6 -40.73 18.76 18.26
N PHE A 7 -41.08 18.19 19.41
CA PHE A 7 -40.11 17.63 20.36
C PHE A 7 -39.54 16.25 19.96
N ALA A 8 -40.24 15.47 19.11
CA ALA A 8 -39.77 14.17 18.64
C ALA A 8 -38.58 14.34 17.64
N ASP A 9 -38.68 15.32 16.76
CA ASP A 9 -37.66 15.62 15.74
C ASP A 9 -36.35 16.15 16.38
N SER A 10 -36.48 16.97 17.44
CA SER A 10 -35.32 17.52 18.15
C SER A 10 -34.57 16.46 18.94
N ARG A 11 -35.28 15.52 19.58
CA ARG A 11 -34.65 14.40 20.34
C ARG A 11 -33.96 13.41 19.40
N GLN A 12 -34.52 13.10 18.26
CA GLN A 12 -33.93 12.21 17.27
C GLN A 12 -32.65 12.81 16.67
N GLY A 13 -32.62 14.11 16.42
CA GLY A 13 -31.43 14.85 15.99
C GLY A 13 -30.32 14.88 17.06
N TRP A 14 -30.70 15.00 18.34
CA TRP A 14 -29.78 15.01 19.48
C TRP A 14 -29.12 13.62 19.68
N ASN A 15 -29.91 12.56 19.74
CA ASN A 15 -29.41 11.19 19.89
C ASN A 15 -28.48 10.78 18.75
N SER A 16 -28.76 11.18 17.52
CA SER A 16 -27.89 10.94 16.35
C SER A 16 -26.53 11.65 16.48
N ARG A 17 -26.49 12.87 17.02
CA ARG A 17 -25.24 13.59 17.26
C ARG A 17 -24.41 12.95 18.36
N ILE A 18 -25.05 12.53 19.46
CA ILE A 18 -24.38 11.80 20.54
C ILE A 18 -23.75 10.51 20.00
N ALA A 19 -24.52 9.69 19.26
CA ALA A 19 -24.03 8.46 18.69
C ALA A 19 -22.79 8.68 17.78
N LEU A 20 -22.80 9.73 16.97
CA LEU A 20 -21.67 10.08 16.12
C LEU A 20 -20.44 10.49 16.93
N TRP A 21 -20.61 11.32 17.99
CA TRP A 21 -19.50 11.69 18.86
C TRP A 21 -18.97 10.51 19.67
N CYS A 22 -19.83 9.59 20.12
CA CYS A 22 -19.39 8.35 20.78
C CYS A 22 -18.50 7.54 19.84
N ALA A 23 -18.87 7.37 18.56
CA ALA A 23 -18.05 6.66 17.60
C ALA A 23 -16.68 7.34 17.34
N VAL A 24 -16.66 8.68 17.26
CA VAL A 24 -15.40 9.45 17.16
C VAL A 24 -14.52 9.23 18.39
N LEU A 25 -15.10 9.33 19.59
CA LEU A 25 -14.37 9.16 20.86
C LEU A 25 -13.88 7.71 21.06
N LEU A 26 -14.56 6.72 20.51
CA LEU A 26 -14.14 5.32 20.55
C LEU A 26 -12.94 5.08 19.60
N LEU A 27 -12.96 5.62 18.39
CA LEU A 27 -11.89 5.39 17.41
C LEU A 27 -10.65 6.24 17.66
N ALA A 28 -10.81 7.47 18.18
CA ALA A 28 -9.69 8.39 18.30
C ALA A 28 -8.53 7.87 19.18
N PRO A 29 -8.74 7.30 20.39
CA PRO A 29 -7.65 6.76 21.20
C PRO A 29 -6.92 5.62 20.50
N LEU A 30 -7.64 4.69 19.86
CA LEU A 30 -7.06 3.59 19.10
C LEU A 30 -6.17 4.10 17.96
N VAL A 31 -6.70 5.00 17.14
CA VAL A 31 -5.98 5.59 16.01
C VAL A 31 -4.75 6.35 16.47
N LEU A 32 -4.88 7.19 17.49
CA LEU A 32 -3.76 7.97 18.04
C LEU A 32 -2.66 7.06 18.60
N TRP A 33 -3.04 6.03 19.35
CA TRP A 33 -2.08 5.07 19.91
C TRP A 33 -1.35 4.28 18.83
N LEU A 34 -2.07 3.70 17.86
CA LEU A 34 -1.46 2.94 16.76
C LEU A 34 -0.59 3.83 15.85
N ALA A 35 -1.06 5.04 15.52
CA ALA A 35 -0.29 5.98 14.72
C ALA A 35 1.00 6.42 15.43
N ALA A 36 0.91 6.76 16.73
CA ALA A 36 2.08 7.12 17.53
C ALA A 36 3.09 5.96 17.60
N ARG A 37 2.61 4.74 17.84
CA ARG A 37 3.45 3.55 17.88
C ARG A 37 4.16 3.30 16.56
N ASN A 38 3.43 3.36 15.43
CA ASN A 38 4.03 3.20 14.09
C ASN A 38 5.04 4.32 13.79
N GLY A 39 4.75 5.56 14.18
CA GLY A 39 5.67 6.68 14.04
C GLY A 39 6.94 6.53 14.88
N LEU A 40 6.82 6.10 16.13
CA LEU A 40 7.96 5.85 17.01
C LEU A 40 8.83 4.67 16.57
N ALA A 41 8.24 3.69 15.86
CA ALA A 41 8.95 2.53 15.34
C ALA A 41 9.67 2.81 13.99
N ILE A 42 9.56 4.01 13.40
CA ILE A 42 10.23 4.35 12.13
C ILE A 42 11.74 4.07 12.16
N PRO A 43 12.51 4.47 13.20
CA PRO A 43 13.95 4.24 13.23
C PRO A 43 14.37 2.80 13.61
N ALA A 44 13.42 1.93 13.96
CA ALA A 44 13.75 0.58 14.40
C ALA A 44 14.28 -0.27 13.23
N GLN A 45 15.41 -0.96 13.45
CA GLN A 45 15.98 -1.92 12.49
C GLN A 45 15.29 -3.29 12.63
N VAL A 46 13.99 -3.30 12.42
CA VAL A 46 13.13 -4.49 12.40
C VAL A 46 12.41 -4.49 11.05
N PRO A 47 12.55 -5.55 10.22
CA PRO A 47 11.81 -5.65 8.98
C PRO A 47 10.30 -5.63 9.24
N ARG A 48 9.56 -4.87 8.45
CA ARG A 48 8.09 -4.86 8.49
C ARG A 48 7.52 -5.80 7.43
N ASP A 49 8.13 -5.76 6.25
CA ASP A 49 7.72 -6.51 5.08
C ASP A 49 8.91 -6.61 4.10
N PRO A 50 9.03 -7.67 3.30
CA PRO A 50 10.07 -7.77 2.27
C PRO A 50 10.10 -6.59 1.29
N ASN A 51 8.95 -5.95 1.01
CA ASN A 51 8.85 -4.79 0.12
C ASN A 51 9.65 -3.58 0.60
N GLU A 52 9.79 -3.36 1.92
CA GLU A 52 10.58 -2.22 2.43
C GLU A 52 12.01 -2.22 1.90
N GLY A 53 12.71 -3.32 2.14
CA GLY A 53 14.09 -3.46 1.69
C GLY A 53 14.21 -3.42 0.17
N TRP A 54 13.21 -3.93 -0.53
CA TRP A 54 13.17 -3.89 -1.99
C TRP A 54 13.00 -2.45 -2.51
N ASN A 55 12.08 -1.65 -1.96
CA ASN A 55 11.91 -0.24 -2.31
C ASN A 55 13.17 0.58 -1.99
N ALA A 56 13.71 0.42 -0.77
CA ALA A 56 14.95 1.07 -0.34
C ALA A 56 16.14 0.73 -1.25
N LEU A 57 16.31 -0.53 -1.65
CA LEU A 57 17.37 -0.96 -2.55
C LEU A 57 17.29 -0.25 -3.91
N HIS A 58 16.09 -0.10 -4.48
CA HIS A 58 15.92 0.60 -5.75
C HIS A 58 16.20 2.09 -5.63
N ALA A 59 15.84 2.74 -4.52
CA ALA A 59 16.21 4.13 -4.24
C ALA A 59 17.73 4.30 -4.10
N LEU A 60 18.41 3.40 -3.38
CA LEU A 60 19.88 3.39 -3.24
C LEU A 60 20.58 3.17 -4.58
N ARG A 61 20.09 2.28 -5.43
CA ARG A 61 20.61 2.07 -6.78
C ARG A 61 20.49 3.31 -7.64
N LEU A 62 19.35 4.01 -7.57
CA LEU A 62 19.15 5.29 -8.25
C LEU A 62 20.17 6.34 -7.77
N MET A 63 20.41 6.43 -6.46
CA MET A 63 21.40 7.35 -5.87
C MET A 63 22.83 7.04 -6.32
N ALA A 64 23.16 5.75 -6.48
CA ALA A 64 24.48 5.29 -6.95
C ALA A 64 24.64 5.40 -8.47
N GLY A 65 23.67 5.91 -9.22
CA GLY A 65 23.70 5.97 -10.68
C GLY A 65 23.57 4.60 -11.38
N GLY A 66 23.15 3.57 -10.64
CA GLY A 66 22.92 2.24 -11.19
C GLY A 66 21.59 2.12 -11.95
N PRO A 67 21.41 1.06 -12.75
CA PRO A 67 20.19 0.86 -13.52
C PRO A 67 19.01 0.57 -12.60
N LEU A 68 17.97 1.43 -12.66
CA LEU A 68 16.72 1.22 -11.91
C LEU A 68 15.91 0.05 -12.47
N TYR A 69 15.96 -0.18 -13.77
CA TYR A 69 15.33 -1.29 -14.49
C TYR A 69 16.39 -2.11 -15.22
N PRO A 70 17.15 -2.95 -14.49
CA PRO A 70 18.23 -3.70 -15.10
C PRO A 70 17.69 -4.74 -16.09
N PRO A 71 18.24 -4.80 -17.34
CA PRO A 71 17.78 -5.78 -18.33
C PRO A 71 18.15 -7.21 -17.93
N PRO A 72 17.47 -8.23 -18.46
CA PRO A 72 17.93 -9.60 -18.36
C PRO A 72 19.41 -9.71 -18.83
N PRO A 73 20.21 -10.54 -18.18
CA PRO A 73 19.86 -11.58 -17.23
C PRO A 73 19.98 -11.20 -15.74
N ALA A 74 19.87 -9.93 -15.38
CA ALA A 74 19.91 -9.48 -13.99
C ALA A 74 18.84 -10.19 -13.14
N LEU A 75 19.24 -10.57 -11.91
CA LEU A 75 18.36 -11.24 -10.93
C LEU A 75 17.64 -10.24 -10.01
N MET A 76 17.55 -9.00 -10.43
CA MET A 76 16.75 -7.94 -9.80
C MET A 76 15.73 -7.44 -10.80
N VAL A 77 14.52 -7.22 -10.34
CA VAL A 77 13.38 -6.74 -11.14
C VAL A 77 12.80 -5.52 -10.45
N ASN A 78 12.38 -4.53 -11.22
CA ASN A 78 11.63 -3.39 -10.71
C ASN A 78 10.32 -3.24 -11.50
N ASN A 79 9.23 -3.62 -10.89
CA ASN A 79 7.89 -3.54 -11.48
C ASN A 79 7.06 -2.34 -11.02
N TYR A 80 7.68 -1.36 -10.33
CA TYR A 80 7.03 -0.10 -9.95
C TYR A 80 7.52 1.05 -10.84
N PRO A 81 6.67 2.08 -11.05
CA PRO A 81 7.08 3.32 -11.71
C PRO A 81 8.15 4.08 -10.89
N PRO A 82 8.91 4.99 -11.53
CA PRO A 82 10.15 5.50 -10.93
C PRO A 82 9.95 6.59 -9.86
N LEU A 83 8.79 7.26 -9.80
CA LEU A 83 8.67 8.51 -9.03
C LEU A 83 8.84 8.31 -7.52
N SER A 84 8.37 7.19 -6.96
CA SER A 84 8.56 6.86 -5.55
C SER A 84 10.04 6.75 -5.17
N PHE A 85 10.86 6.12 -6.02
CA PHE A 85 12.29 5.94 -5.75
C PHE A 85 13.05 7.28 -5.76
N TYR A 86 12.65 8.25 -6.61
CA TYR A 86 13.20 9.60 -6.54
C TYR A 86 12.83 10.30 -5.23
N ALA A 87 11.59 10.14 -4.76
CA ALA A 87 11.15 10.74 -3.49
C ALA A 87 11.91 10.15 -2.30
N VAL A 88 12.01 8.81 -2.22
CA VAL A 88 12.78 8.12 -1.18
C VAL A 88 14.26 8.51 -1.25
N ALA A 89 14.88 8.51 -2.43
CA ALA A 89 16.28 8.90 -2.63
C ALA A 89 16.56 10.33 -2.16
N ALA A 90 15.63 11.28 -2.42
CA ALA A 90 15.77 12.65 -1.95
C ALA A 90 15.76 12.75 -0.42
N ILE A 91 14.86 12.02 0.26
CA ILE A 91 14.76 12.01 1.72
C ILE A 91 15.95 11.23 2.33
N THR A 92 16.43 10.19 1.68
CA THR A 92 17.60 9.40 2.12
C THR A 92 18.84 10.27 2.28
N ARG A 93 19.01 11.32 1.46
CA ARG A 93 20.12 12.29 1.61
C ARG A 93 20.08 13.05 2.94
N LEU A 94 18.91 13.13 3.57
CA LEU A 94 18.72 13.81 4.85
C LEU A 94 18.77 12.84 6.03
N THR A 95 18.24 11.61 5.85
CA THR A 95 18.14 10.60 6.92
C THR A 95 19.37 9.70 7.00
N GLY A 96 20.12 9.54 5.92
CA GLY A 96 21.22 8.59 5.81
C GLY A 96 20.79 7.12 5.64
N ASP A 97 19.50 6.81 5.76
CA ASP A 97 18.94 5.45 5.66
C ASP A 97 17.70 5.46 4.76
N ALA A 98 17.70 4.63 3.71
CA ALA A 98 16.64 4.61 2.71
C ALA A 98 15.33 4.00 3.26
N ILE A 99 15.42 3.05 4.19
CA ILE A 99 14.25 2.43 4.83
C ILE A 99 13.57 3.46 5.74
N ILE A 100 14.33 4.17 6.55
CA ILE A 100 13.82 5.28 7.39
C ILE A 100 13.18 6.36 6.50
N ALA A 101 13.84 6.71 5.38
CA ALA A 101 13.32 7.69 4.42
C ALA A 101 11.95 7.27 3.85
N GLY A 102 11.81 6.02 3.42
CA GLY A 102 10.57 5.49 2.89
C GLY A 102 9.46 5.39 3.95
N ARG A 103 9.80 4.96 5.17
CA ARG A 103 8.88 4.92 6.31
C ARG A 103 8.34 6.31 6.67
N LEU A 104 9.23 7.34 6.72
CA LEU A 104 8.83 8.73 6.93
C LEU A 104 7.91 9.23 5.83
N LEU A 105 8.27 8.97 4.56
CA LEU A 105 7.45 9.35 3.41
C LEU A 105 6.06 8.74 3.47
N SER A 106 5.97 7.45 3.79
CA SER A 106 4.71 6.72 3.95
C SER A 106 3.87 7.31 5.11
N PHE A 107 4.48 7.56 6.27
CA PHE A 107 3.80 8.11 7.44
C PHE A 107 3.28 9.53 7.18
N VAL A 108 4.08 10.39 6.57
CA VAL A 108 3.66 11.76 6.18
C VAL A 108 2.54 11.70 5.14
N SER A 109 2.63 10.76 4.20
CA SER A 109 1.59 10.55 3.18
C SER A 109 0.28 10.05 3.78
N TYR A 110 0.34 9.17 4.79
CA TYR A 110 -0.82 8.77 5.59
C TYR A 110 -1.50 9.99 6.22
N LEU A 111 -0.75 10.85 6.92
CA LEU A 111 -1.31 12.05 7.55
C LEU A 111 -1.88 13.02 6.51
N ALA A 112 -1.19 13.20 5.37
CA ALA A 112 -1.67 14.02 4.27
C ALA A 112 -2.97 13.47 3.66
N GLY A 113 -3.08 12.14 3.52
CA GLY A 113 -4.29 11.45 3.07
C GLY A 113 -5.48 11.68 4.02
N LEU A 114 -5.27 11.59 5.32
CA LEU A 114 -6.31 11.89 6.33
C LEU A 114 -6.74 13.37 6.26
N GLY A 115 -5.78 14.29 6.15
CA GLY A 115 -6.06 15.72 5.95
C GLY A 115 -6.87 15.98 4.67
N ALA A 116 -6.55 15.27 3.60
CA ALA A 116 -7.30 15.35 2.34
C ALA A 116 -8.74 14.81 2.49
N VAL A 117 -8.95 13.71 3.21
CA VAL A 117 -10.30 13.17 3.50
C VAL A 117 -11.12 14.17 4.34
N LEU A 118 -10.53 14.79 5.37
CA LEU A 118 -11.19 15.87 6.13
C LEU A 118 -11.62 17.03 5.22
N ALA A 119 -10.74 17.46 4.32
CA ALA A 119 -11.00 18.56 3.40
C ALA A 119 -12.03 18.18 2.33
N LEU A 120 -12.00 16.96 1.80
CA LEU A 120 -12.97 16.45 0.83
C LEU A 120 -14.37 16.32 1.47
N ALA A 121 -14.48 15.73 2.66
CA ALA A 121 -15.74 15.64 3.39
C ALA A 121 -16.31 17.04 3.70
N ALA A 122 -15.45 18.03 3.97
CA ALA A 122 -15.86 19.41 4.11
C ALA A 122 -16.47 19.97 2.82
N ARG A 123 -15.83 19.73 1.69
CA ARG A 123 -16.34 20.15 0.36
C ARG A 123 -17.63 19.45 -0.03
N MET A 124 -17.86 18.25 0.48
CA MET A 124 -19.08 17.47 0.28
C MET A 124 -20.22 17.88 1.23
N GLY A 125 -20.00 18.89 2.09
CA GLY A 125 -21.01 19.43 3.00
C GLY A 125 -21.12 18.70 4.34
N CYS A 126 -20.17 17.89 4.71
CA CYS A 126 -20.13 17.25 6.02
C CYS A 126 -19.79 18.27 7.12
N GLY A 127 -20.45 18.20 8.27
CA GLY A 127 -20.12 18.90 9.50
C GLY A 127 -18.88 18.28 10.16
N TRP A 128 -18.30 18.99 11.14
CA TRP A 128 -17.04 18.60 11.77
C TRP A 128 -17.03 17.16 12.33
N PRO A 129 -18.05 16.69 13.09
CA PRO A 129 -18.06 15.31 13.60
C PRO A 129 -18.03 14.24 12.50
N ALA A 130 -18.76 14.46 11.40
CA ALA A 130 -18.79 13.53 10.29
C ALA A 130 -17.46 13.50 9.49
N ARG A 131 -16.78 14.65 9.39
CA ARG A 131 -15.41 14.70 8.81
C ARG A 131 -14.41 13.93 9.66
N LEU A 132 -14.42 14.16 10.97
CA LEU A 132 -13.59 13.43 11.92
C LEU A 132 -13.84 11.93 11.85
N PHE A 133 -15.10 11.52 11.87
CA PHE A 133 -15.47 10.12 11.75
C PHE A 133 -14.93 9.49 10.46
N ALA A 134 -15.09 10.14 9.32
CA ALA A 134 -14.60 9.67 8.04
C ALA A 134 -13.06 9.49 8.07
N ALA A 135 -12.32 10.48 8.57
CA ALA A 135 -10.86 10.39 8.67
C ALA A 135 -10.40 9.32 9.65
N LEU A 136 -11.03 9.21 10.83
CA LEU A 136 -10.71 8.21 11.84
C LEU A 136 -11.07 6.79 11.38
N PHE A 137 -12.16 6.62 10.62
CA PHE A 137 -12.50 5.35 10.02
C PHE A 137 -11.41 4.90 9.03
N LEU A 138 -11.00 5.78 8.10
CA LEU A 138 -9.90 5.46 7.18
C LEU A 138 -8.60 5.16 7.95
N ALA A 139 -8.27 5.99 8.92
CA ALA A 139 -7.09 5.81 9.75
C ALA A 139 -7.09 4.45 10.45
N ALA A 140 -8.23 4.07 11.06
CA ALA A 140 -8.37 2.79 11.76
C ALA A 140 -8.26 1.61 10.79
N VAL A 141 -8.88 1.67 9.61
CA VAL A 141 -8.74 0.62 8.59
C VAL A 141 -7.28 0.44 8.18
N LEU A 142 -6.56 1.53 7.89
CA LEU A 142 -5.16 1.47 7.45
C LEU A 142 -4.23 0.95 8.57
N LEU A 143 -4.55 1.20 9.84
CA LEU A 143 -3.71 0.80 10.98
C LEU A 143 -4.05 -0.58 11.55
N VAL A 144 -5.28 -1.07 11.35
CA VAL A 144 -5.75 -2.35 11.92
C VAL A 144 -5.74 -3.46 10.88
N ALA A 145 -6.07 -3.15 9.63
CA ALA A 145 -6.20 -4.13 8.57
C ALA A 145 -4.99 -4.17 7.62
N SER A 146 -3.88 -3.46 7.93
CA SER A 146 -2.67 -3.46 7.11
C SER A 146 -1.45 -2.93 7.86
N ASP A 147 -0.25 -3.24 7.35
CA ASP A 147 1.05 -2.80 7.90
C ASP A 147 1.66 -1.63 7.11
N TYR A 148 0.91 -1.03 6.19
CA TYR A 148 1.41 -0.02 5.25
C TYR A 148 1.70 1.35 5.86
N VAL A 149 1.15 1.65 7.04
CA VAL A 149 1.42 2.93 7.72
C VAL A 149 2.83 2.92 8.30
N ALA A 150 3.67 3.85 7.85
CA ALA A 150 5.10 3.91 8.16
C ALA A 150 5.89 2.67 7.72
N MET A 151 5.52 2.04 6.62
CA MET A 151 6.28 1.05 5.87
C MET A 151 6.85 1.72 4.62
N ASP A 152 8.06 1.36 4.17
CA ASP A 152 8.60 1.85 2.89
C ASP A 152 7.88 1.18 1.72
N ASP A 153 6.68 1.68 1.44
CA ASP A 153 5.88 1.32 0.26
C ASP A 153 5.26 2.60 -0.34
N PRO A 154 5.23 2.74 -1.66
CA PRO A 154 4.72 3.94 -2.33
C PRO A 154 3.20 4.12 -2.26
N GLN A 155 2.43 3.14 -1.79
CA GLN A 155 0.97 3.14 -1.83
C GLN A 155 0.34 4.41 -1.27
N LEU A 156 0.73 4.79 -0.05
CA LEU A 156 0.13 5.95 0.63
C LEU A 156 0.52 7.28 -0.01
N LEU A 157 1.73 7.40 -0.56
CA LEU A 157 2.13 8.57 -1.36
C LEU A 157 1.26 8.70 -2.61
N GLY A 158 1.03 7.60 -3.31
CA GLY A 158 0.16 7.57 -4.47
C GLY A 158 -1.26 8.03 -4.14
N HIS A 159 -1.86 7.50 -3.07
CA HIS A 159 -3.19 7.92 -2.61
C HIS A 159 -3.25 9.38 -2.15
N ALA A 160 -2.23 9.89 -1.47
CA ALA A 160 -2.16 11.30 -1.07
C ALA A 160 -2.18 12.23 -2.28
N LEU A 161 -1.42 11.90 -3.34
CA LEU A 161 -1.45 12.62 -4.62
C LEU A 161 -2.82 12.51 -5.32
N GLN A 162 -3.42 11.33 -5.35
CA GLN A 162 -4.74 11.11 -5.92
C GLN A 162 -5.80 11.97 -5.21
N LEU A 163 -5.81 11.99 -3.88
CA LEU A 163 -6.74 12.79 -3.08
C LEU A 163 -6.48 14.30 -3.22
N ALA A 164 -5.23 14.72 -3.32
CA ALA A 164 -4.87 16.10 -3.64
C ALA A 164 -5.41 16.50 -5.03
N GLY A 165 -5.28 15.62 -6.02
CA GLY A 165 -5.88 15.77 -7.33
C GLY A 165 -7.40 15.95 -7.26
N LEU A 166 -8.10 15.12 -6.47
CA LEU A 166 -9.55 15.26 -6.27
C LEU A 166 -9.92 16.60 -5.61
N LEU A 167 -9.14 17.06 -4.63
CA LEU A 167 -9.35 18.38 -4.03
C LEU A 167 -9.19 19.52 -5.03
N LEU A 168 -8.20 19.44 -5.93
CA LEU A 168 -8.02 20.39 -7.03
C LEU A 168 -9.21 20.36 -8.00
N LEU A 169 -9.69 19.16 -8.31
CA LEU A 169 -10.85 18.97 -9.18
C LEU A 169 -12.10 19.64 -8.61
N LEU A 170 -12.39 19.42 -7.32
CA LEU A 170 -13.54 20.04 -6.63
C LEU A 170 -13.38 21.56 -6.43
N ARG A 171 -12.18 22.11 -6.71
CA ARG A 171 -11.92 23.55 -6.82
C ARG A 171 -12.01 24.09 -8.25
N GLY A 172 -12.41 23.25 -9.22
CA GLY A 172 -12.49 23.61 -10.62
C GLY A 172 -11.15 23.65 -11.37
N ARG A 173 -10.05 23.21 -10.75
CA ARG A 173 -8.70 23.18 -11.33
C ARG A 173 -8.46 21.89 -12.11
N VAL A 174 -9.19 21.68 -13.20
CA VAL A 174 -9.27 20.41 -13.93
C VAL A 174 -7.90 19.90 -14.41
N ILE A 175 -7.10 20.75 -15.06
CA ILE A 175 -5.78 20.36 -15.59
C ILE A 175 -4.81 20.01 -14.44
N ALA A 176 -4.75 20.87 -13.41
CA ALA A 176 -3.89 20.62 -12.26
C ALA A 176 -4.28 19.30 -11.53
N ALA A 177 -5.59 19.01 -11.45
CA ALA A 177 -6.08 17.75 -10.91
C ALA A 177 -5.58 16.55 -11.73
N ALA A 178 -5.71 16.61 -13.05
CA ALA A 178 -5.22 15.57 -13.95
C ALA A 178 -3.70 15.33 -13.79
N LEU A 179 -2.92 16.40 -13.81
CA LEU A 179 -1.45 16.30 -13.61
C LEU A 179 -1.08 15.68 -12.27
N THR A 180 -1.74 16.11 -11.19
CA THR A 180 -1.47 15.56 -9.85
C THR A 180 -1.86 14.08 -9.75
N MET A 181 -2.98 13.66 -10.37
CA MET A 181 -3.36 12.26 -10.39
C MET A 181 -2.42 11.42 -11.24
N VAL A 182 -1.89 11.94 -12.35
CA VAL A 182 -0.85 11.26 -13.15
C VAL A 182 0.45 11.08 -12.36
N LEU A 183 0.85 12.06 -11.53
CA LEU A 183 1.98 11.87 -10.62
C LEU A 183 1.73 10.68 -9.67
N GLY A 184 0.50 10.52 -9.15
CA GLY A 184 0.10 9.35 -8.35
C GLY A 184 0.26 8.03 -9.12
N LEU A 185 -0.08 8.00 -10.41
CA LEU A 185 0.14 6.82 -11.27
C LEU A 185 1.62 6.53 -11.51
N TYR A 186 2.49 7.56 -11.54
CA TYR A 186 3.95 7.38 -11.62
C TYR A 186 4.59 7.02 -10.29
N VAL A 187 3.87 7.12 -9.19
CA VAL A 187 4.23 6.51 -7.90
C VAL A 187 3.84 5.03 -7.88
N LYS A 188 2.61 4.71 -8.27
CA LYS A 188 2.11 3.33 -8.33
C LYS A 188 1.03 3.21 -9.41
N HIS A 189 1.33 2.47 -10.46
CA HIS A 189 0.55 2.45 -11.70
C HIS A 189 -0.84 1.79 -11.61
N ASN A 190 -1.11 1.02 -10.56
CA ASN A 190 -2.42 0.39 -10.33
C ASN A 190 -3.47 1.30 -9.68
N LEU A 191 -3.12 2.55 -9.31
CA LEU A 191 -4.04 3.51 -8.69
C LEU A 191 -4.98 4.18 -9.71
N ILE A 192 -5.72 3.37 -10.47
CA ILE A 192 -6.56 3.82 -11.60
C ILE A 192 -7.98 4.16 -11.13
N ALA A 193 -8.43 3.65 -9.99
CA ALA A 193 -9.84 3.71 -9.57
C ALA A 193 -10.35 5.16 -9.43
N LEU A 194 -9.62 6.01 -8.71
CA LEU A 194 -10.04 7.40 -8.51
C LEU A 194 -9.98 8.25 -9.78
N PRO A 195 -8.91 8.22 -10.61
CA PRO A 195 -8.89 8.91 -11.89
C PRO A 195 -10.04 8.50 -12.83
N LEU A 196 -10.34 7.21 -12.91
CA LEU A 196 -11.44 6.68 -13.70
C LEU A 196 -12.78 7.21 -13.20
N ALA A 197 -13.06 7.11 -11.91
CA ALA A 197 -14.29 7.60 -11.31
C ALA A 197 -14.45 9.13 -11.48
N ALA A 198 -13.36 9.88 -11.29
CA ALA A 198 -13.35 11.33 -11.46
C ALA A 198 -13.64 11.75 -12.92
N GLY A 199 -13.04 11.06 -13.89
CA GLY A 199 -13.28 11.30 -15.31
C GLY A 199 -14.72 11.02 -15.70
N LEU A 200 -15.27 9.87 -15.30
CA LEU A 200 -16.68 9.50 -15.57
C LEU A 200 -17.65 10.47 -14.88
N TRP A 201 -17.37 10.81 -13.63
CA TRP A 201 -18.17 11.78 -12.89
C TRP A 201 -18.19 13.16 -13.56
N LEU A 202 -17.02 13.67 -13.99
CA LEU A 202 -16.93 14.94 -14.70
C LEU A 202 -17.68 14.91 -16.03
N LEU A 203 -17.55 13.85 -16.82
CA LEU A 203 -18.26 13.70 -18.09
C LEU A 203 -19.78 13.78 -17.91
N ALA A 204 -20.28 13.25 -16.78
CA ALA A 204 -21.71 13.30 -16.45
C ALA A 204 -22.17 14.68 -15.94
N GLN A 205 -21.27 15.50 -15.35
CA GLN A 205 -21.60 16.83 -14.83
C GLN A 205 -21.37 17.95 -15.85
N ASP A 206 -20.22 17.91 -16.51
CA ASP A 206 -19.75 18.86 -17.51
C ASP A 206 -18.86 18.13 -18.52
N ARG A 207 -19.42 17.85 -19.70
CA ARG A 207 -18.73 17.10 -20.75
C ARG A 207 -17.43 17.77 -21.18
N ARG A 208 -17.37 19.10 -21.22
CA ARG A 208 -16.17 19.85 -21.61
C ARG A 208 -15.07 19.68 -20.58
N ALA A 209 -15.38 19.85 -19.31
CA ALA A 209 -14.45 19.64 -18.21
C ALA A 209 -13.98 18.18 -18.17
N GLY A 210 -14.89 17.20 -18.36
CA GLY A 210 -14.55 15.78 -18.42
C GLY A 210 -13.59 15.44 -19.55
N LEU A 211 -13.85 15.92 -20.76
CA LEU A 211 -12.94 15.72 -21.90
C LEU A 211 -11.59 16.41 -21.69
N THR A 212 -11.57 17.62 -21.11
CA THR A 212 -10.32 18.32 -20.75
C THR A 212 -9.52 17.51 -19.73
N PHE A 213 -10.18 16.97 -18.72
CA PHE A 213 -9.53 16.13 -17.69
C PHE A 213 -8.90 14.88 -18.34
N ILE A 214 -9.65 14.15 -19.13
CA ILE A 214 -9.18 12.92 -19.80
C ILE A 214 -8.03 13.23 -20.76
N ALA A 215 -8.17 14.30 -21.57
CA ALA A 215 -7.10 14.72 -22.48
C ALA A 215 -5.81 15.09 -21.73
N ALA A 216 -5.93 15.83 -20.62
CA ALA A 216 -4.79 16.19 -19.77
C ALA A 216 -4.15 14.96 -19.10
N MET A 217 -4.96 14.00 -18.62
CA MET A 217 -4.48 12.71 -18.08
C MET A 217 -3.69 11.93 -19.12
N LEU A 218 -4.25 11.77 -20.33
CA LEU A 218 -3.61 11.03 -21.41
C LEU A 218 -2.33 11.72 -21.90
N ALA A 219 -2.40 13.04 -22.16
CA ALA A 219 -1.25 13.80 -22.65
C ALA A 219 -0.10 13.78 -21.64
N SER A 220 -0.35 14.05 -20.35
CA SER A 220 0.68 14.03 -19.32
C SER A 220 1.17 12.62 -18.99
N GLY A 221 0.27 11.61 -19.02
CA GLY A 221 0.65 10.21 -18.88
C GLY A 221 1.57 9.76 -20.00
N LEU A 222 1.23 10.04 -21.27
CA LEU A 222 2.08 9.67 -22.42
C LEU A 222 3.41 10.45 -22.41
N ALA A 223 3.39 11.74 -22.09
CA ALA A 223 4.61 12.54 -21.98
C ALA A 223 5.56 12.02 -20.89
N GLY A 224 5.04 11.69 -19.72
CA GLY A 224 5.82 11.06 -18.65
C GLY A 224 6.36 9.69 -19.03
N LEU A 225 5.55 8.86 -19.72
CA LEU A 225 5.99 7.56 -20.21
C LEU A 225 7.11 7.70 -21.23
N ALA A 226 7.00 8.65 -22.17
CA ALA A 226 8.04 8.93 -23.15
C ALA A 226 9.35 9.40 -22.48
N LEU A 227 9.25 10.29 -21.48
CA LEU A 227 10.38 10.77 -20.68
C LEU A 227 11.09 9.61 -19.96
N PHE A 228 10.35 8.77 -19.24
CA PHE A 228 10.94 7.66 -18.49
C PHE A 228 11.45 6.55 -19.40
N ARG A 229 10.79 6.31 -20.54
CA ARG A 229 11.31 5.39 -21.54
C ARG A 229 12.62 5.90 -22.15
N TRP A 230 12.72 7.20 -22.41
CA TRP A 230 13.98 7.82 -22.86
C TRP A 230 15.08 7.66 -21.81
N GLN A 231 14.77 7.87 -20.52
CA GLN A 231 15.72 7.80 -19.43
C GLN A 231 16.16 6.37 -19.11
N PHE A 232 15.22 5.39 -19.08
CA PHE A 232 15.46 4.02 -18.60
C PHE A 232 15.45 2.96 -19.70
N GLY A 233 15.20 3.35 -20.94
CA GLY A 233 15.19 2.43 -22.08
C GLY A 233 13.97 1.51 -22.14
N THR A 234 14.07 0.46 -22.96
CA THR A 234 12.98 -0.50 -23.19
C THR A 234 12.69 -1.39 -21.99
N SER A 235 13.67 -1.59 -21.11
CA SER A 235 13.54 -2.42 -19.90
C SER A 235 12.44 -1.93 -18.95
N LEU A 236 12.17 -0.62 -18.91
CA LEU A 236 11.09 -0.05 -18.11
C LEU A 236 9.75 -0.75 -18.39
N LEU A 237 9.30 -0.74 -19.66
CA LEU A 237 8.00 -1.33 -20.02
C LEU A 237 7.95 -2.83 -19.78
N ALA A 238 9.03 -3.54 -20.13
CA ALA A 238 9.13 -4.98 -19.92
C ALA A 238 9.01 -5.37 -18.45
N GLN A 239 9.57 -4.56 -17.54
CA GLN A 239 9.51 -4.84 -16.09
C GLN A 239 8.20 -4.40 -15.45
N LEU A 240 7.62 -3.26 -15.88
CA LEU A 240 6.28 -2.86 -15.42
C LEU A 240 5.19 -3.87 -15.81
N ALA A 241 5.38 -4.56 -16.93
CA ALA A 241 4.47 -5.59 -17.44
C ALA A 241 4.89 -7.03 -17.03
N THR A 242 5.71 -7.19 -15.99
CA THR A 242 6.15 -8.52 -15.53
C THR A 242 4.93 -9.40 -15.20
N PRO A 243 4.79 -10.58 -15.85
CA PRO A 243 3.66 -11.47 -15.62
C PRO A 243 3.68 -12.01 -14.19
N ARG A 244 2.50 -12.18 -13.61
CA ARG A 244 2.29 -12.78 -12.28
C ARG A 244 1.38 -13.98 -12.39
N LEU A 245 1.58 -14.94 -11.53
CA LEU A 245 0.60 -16.01 -11.33
C LEU A 245 -0.67 -15.40 -10.73
N SER A 246 -1.80 -15.97 -11.09
CA SER A 246 -3.09 -15.56 -10.55
C SER A 246 -3.91 -16.79 -10.17
N SER A 247 -4.64 -16.69 -9.05
CA SER A 247 -5.47 -17.77 -8.56
C SER A 247 -6.78 -17.29 -7.95
N LEU A 248 -7.81 -18.12 -8.05
CA LEU A 248 -9.08 -17.88 -7.34
C LEU A 248 -8.92 -18.00 -5.81
N ALA A 249 -7.91 -18.71 -5.33
CA ALA A 249 -7.61 -18.82 -3.91
C ALA A 249 -7.15 -17.47 -3.34
N ASN A 250 -6.24 -16.79 -4.03
CA ASN A 250 -5.79 -15.44 -3.65
C ASN A 250 -6.96 -14.45 -3.61
N MET A 251 -7.80 -14.47 -4.66
CA MET A 251 -8.99 -13.62 -4.70
C MET A 251 -9.97 -13.90 -3.56
N ARG A 252 -10.18 -15.18 -3.19
CA ARG A 252 -11.05 -15.55 -2.06
C ARG A 252 -10.48 -15.09 -0.72
N ALA A 253 -9.18 -15.25 -0.51
CA ALA A 253 -8.50 -14.77 0.69
C ALA A 253 -8.62 -13.24 0.81
N ALA A 254 -8.36 -12.53 -0.28
CA ALA A 254 -8.50 -11.08 -0.34
C ALA A 254 -9.95 -10.58 -0.09
N LEU A 255 -10.95 -11.31 -0.61
CA LEU A 255 -12.37 -11.06 -0.30
C LEU A 255 -12.69 -11.27 1.17
N GLY A 256 -12.14 -12.30 1.80
CA GLY A 256 -12.29 -12.54 3.23
C GLY A 256 -11.71 -11.40 4.06
N ALA A 257 -10.50 -10.97 3.74
CA ALA A 257 -9.84 -9.82 4.38
C ALA A 257 -10.63 -8.52 4.18
N LEU A 258 -11.11 -8.25 2.97
CA LEU A 258 -11.99 -7.11 2.68
C LEU A 258 -13.28 -7.16 3.51
N ALA A 259 -13.93 -8.31 3.56
CA ALA A 259 -15.21 -8.47 4.27
C ALA A 259 -15.09 -8.19 5.77
N ALA A 260 -13.95 -8.49 6.38
CA ALA A 260 -13.71 -8.32 7.81
C ALA A 260 -13.92 -6.87 8.28
N TRP A 261 -13.57 -5.87 7.47
CA TRP A 261 -13.72 -4.47 7.81
C TRP A 261 -14.73 -3.71 6.93
N ALA A 262 -15.02 -4.20 5.71
CA ALA A 262 -15.80 -3.46 4.71
C ALA A 262 -17.28 -3.86 4.63
N ALA A 263 -17.67 -5.06 5.06
CA ALA A 263 -19.04 -5.56 4.85
C ALA A 263 -20.10 -4.61 5.43
N LEU A 264 -19.96 -4.17 6.67
CA LEU A 264 -20.89 -3.26 7.32
C LEU A 264 -20.83 -1.83 6.74
N PRO A 265 -19.67 -1.22 6.51
CA PRO A 265 -19.55 0.03 5.76
C PRO A 265 -20.20 -0.02 4.38
N LEU A 266 -20.01 -1.08 3.62
CA LEU A 266 -20.65 -1.29 2.31
C LEU A 266 -22.17 -1.26 2.43
N LEU A 267 -22.73 -2.01 3.38
CA LEU A 267 -24.17 -2.01 3.64
C LEU A 267 -24.70 -0.61 3.98
N LEU A 268 -24.00 0.15 4.81
CA LEU A 268 -24.41 1.49 5.21
C LEU A 268 -24.32 2.49 4.03
N VAL A 269 -23.27 2.39 3.21
CA VAL A 269 -23.06 3.26 2.05
C VAL A 269 -24.09 2.98 0.94
N THR A 270 -24.67 1.76 0.88
CA THR A 270 -25.82 1.51 -0.01
C THR A 270 -26.99 2.46 0.25
N GLY A 271 -27.09 3.02 1.45
CA GLY A 271 -28.05 4.08 1.77
C GLY A 271 -27.89 5.38 0.96
N LEU A 272 -26.79 5.55 0.20
CA LEU A 272 -26.62 6.61 -0.79
C LEU A 272 -27.36 6.34 -2.11
N PHE A 273 -27.78 5.07 -2.37
CA PHE A 273 -28.63 4.72 -3.51
C PHE A 273 -30.07 5.19 -3.24
N ARG A 274 -30.34 6.47 -3.52
CA ARG A 274 -31.64 7.11 -3.36
C ARG A 274 -32.17 7.54 -4.71
N PRO A 275 -33.51 7.77 -4.83
CA PRO A 275 -34.08 8.38 -6.03
C PRO A 275 -33.45 9.74 -6.34
N VAL A 276 -33.25 10.58 -5.31
CA VAL A 276 -32.59 11.88 -5.43
C VAL A 276 -31.20 11.79 -4.78
N ARG A 277 -30.18 11.87 -5.62
CA ARG A 277 -28.76 11.81 -5.20
C ARG A 277 -28.09 13.16 -5.43
N THR A 278 -27.20 13.53 -4.53
CA THR A 278 -26.29 14.66 -4.76
C THR A 278 -25.19 14.27 -5.76
N ARG A 279 -24.56 15.27 -6.37
CA ARG A 279 -23.40 15.03 -7.24
C ARG A 279 -22.26 14.30 -6.51
N PHE A 280 -22.11 14.49 -5.19
CA PHE A 280 -21.10 13.85 -4.38
C PHE A 280 -21.45 12.40 -4.05
N ASP A 281 -22.73 12.08 -3.85
CA ASP A 281 -23.17 10.69 -3.71
C ASP A 281 -22.77 9.89 -4.97
N ASN A 282 -22.99 10.47 -6.17
CA ASN A 282 -22.61 9.83 -7.43
C ASN A 282 -21.10 9.66 -7.57
N LEU A 283 -20.30 10.67 -7.18
CA LEU A 283 -18.84 10.56 -7.21
C LEU A 283 -18.33 9.43 -6.32
N VAL A 284 -18.81 9.36 -5.07
CA VAL A 284 -18.41 8.33 -4.10
C VAL A 284 -18.82 6.94 -4.57
N LEU A 285 -20.05 6.79 -5.10
CA LEU A 285 -20.54 5.50 -5.61
C LEU A 285 -19.76 5.03 -6.85
N LEU A 286 -19.42 5.93 -7.78
CA LEU A 286 -18.56 5.62 -8.92
C LEU A 286 -17.15 5.23 -8.48
N TYR A 287 -16.60 5.96 -7.51
CA TYR A 287 -15.28 5.64 -6.97
C TYR A 287 -15.26 4.28 -6.26
N LEU A 288 -16.26 4.01 -5.42
CA LEU A 288 -16.41 2.73 -4.75
C LEU A 288 -16.57 1.58 -5.75
N ALA A 289 -17.40 1.75 -6.77
CA ALA A 289 -17.60 0.73 -7.80
C ALA A 289 -16.31 0.45 -8.59
N ALA A 290 -15.57 1.49 -9.00
CA ALA A 290 -14.30 1.35 -9.68
C ALA A 290 -13.23 0.69 -8.77
N ALA A 291 -13.16 1.12 -7.49
CA ALA A 291 -12.24 0.59 -6.50
C ALA A 291 -12.47 -0.90 -6.21
N LEU A 292 -13.73 -1.31 -6.05
CA LEU A 292 -14.08 -2.71 -5.82
C LEU A 292 -13.83 -3.57 -7.07
N ALA A 293 -14.24 -3.09 -8.24
CA ALA A 293 -14.06 -3.84 -9.49
C ALA A 293 -12.56 -4.07 -9.80
N LEU A 294 -11.74 -3.02 -9.71
CA LEU A 294 -10.31 -3.12 -9.96
C LEU A 294 -9.59 -3.86 -8.83
N GLY A 295 -9.94 -3.59 -7.57
CA GLY A 295 -9.38 -4.30 -6.41
C GLY A 295 -9.61 -5.81 -6.51
N LEU A 296 -10.82 -6.24 -6.85
CA LEU A 296 -11.14 -7.66 -7.05
C LEU A 296 -10.41 -8.26 -8.27
N ALA A 297 -10.35 -7.52 -9.38
CA ALA A 297 -9.64 -8.01 -10.57
C ALA A 297 -8.15 -8.22 -10.29
N PHE A 298 -7.51 -7.30 -9.57
CA PHE A 298 -6.08 -7.41 -9.26
C PHE A 298 -5.77 -8.36 -8.10
N SER A 299 -6.71 -8.59 -7.18
CA SER A 299 -6.50 -9.46 -6.01
C SER A 299 -6.25 -10.94 -6.32
N ALA A 300 -6.51 -11.36 -7.55
CA ALA A 300 -6.15 -12.71 -8.01
C ALA A 300 -4.64 -12.90 -8.17
N GLY A 301 -3.86 -11.81 -8.34
CA GLY A 301 -2.41 -11.86 -8.56
C GLY A 301 -1.64 -12.34 -7.34
N ASP A 302 -0.59 -13.13 -7.56
CA ASP A 302 0.31 -13.56 -6.48
C ASP A 302 1.08 -12.35 -5.91
N GLY A 303 1.27 -12.31 -4.58
CA GLY A 303 1.88 -11.18 -3.87
C GLY A 303 1.05 -9.88 -3.90
N VAL A 304 -0.24 -9.94 -4.23
CA VAL A 304 -1.16 -8.83 -4.04
C VAL A 304 -1.69 -8.87 -2.61
N ASP A 305 -1.52 -7.77 -1.89
CA ASP A 305 -1.84 -7.65 -0.48
C ASP A 305 -3.04 -6.70 -0.24
N ALA A 306 -3.37 -6.47 1.04
CA ALA A 306 -4.49 -5.65 1.52
C ALA A 306 -4.56 -4.25 0.90
N ASN A 307 -3.42 -3.68 0.50
CA ASN A 307 -3.30 -2.35 -0.12
C ASN A 307 -4.09 -2.19 -1.42
N ILE A 308 -4.45 -3.29 -2.09
CA ILE A 308 -5.27 -3.25 -3.31
C ILE A 308 -6.68 -2.69 -3.05
N PHE A 309 -7.16 -2.75 -1.80
CA PHE A 309 -8.45 -2.23 -1.38
C PHE A 309 -8.39 -0.85 -0.71
N PHE A 310 -7.24 -0.15 -0.71
CA PHE A 310 -7.16 1.19 -0.10
C PHE A 310 -8.01 2.23 -0.83
N ASP A 311 -8.16 2.11 -2.16
CA ASP A 311 -9.14 2.92 -2.91
C ASP A 311 -10.57 2.69 -2.38
N ALA A 312 -10.94 1.44 -2.09
CA ALA A 312 -12.25 1.11 -1.51
C ALA A 312 -12.38 1.66 -0.07
N ALA A 313 -11.33 1.59 0.75
CA ALA A 313 -11.31 2.17 2.09
C ALA A 313 -11.53 3.70 2.06
N ILE A 314 -10.87 4.39 1.14
CA ILE A 314 -11.03 5.83 0.94
C ILE A 314 -12.45 6.16 0.46
N ALA A 315 -12.96 5.43 -0.53
CA ALA A 315 -14.32 5.64 -1.04
C ALA A 315 -15.38 5.40 0.04
N LEU A 316 -15.22 4.31 0.82
CA LEU A 316 -16.11 4.00 1.96
C LEU A 316 -16.01 5.04 3.07
N SER A 317 -14.83 5.55 3.37
CA SER A 317 -14.62 6.62 4.35
C SER A 317 -15.40 7.88 3.97
N LEU A 318 -15.27 8.34 2.72
CA LEU A 318 -16.03 9.48 2.20
C LEU A 318 -17.54 9.21 2.18
N GLY A 319 -17.94 8.00 1.77
CA GLY A 319 -19.32 7.54 1.76
C GLY A 319 -19.94 7.50 3.15
N LEU A 320 -19.25 6.94 4.13
CA LEU A 320 -19.65 6.93 5.53
C LEU A 320 -19.79 8.36 6.07
N GLY A 321 -18.85 9.27 5.73
CA GLY A 321 -18.96 10.68 6.08
C GLY A 321 -20.28 11.29 5.62
N LEU A 322 -20.72 11.02 4.38
CA LEU A 322 -22.02 11.46 3.85
C LEU A 322 -23.20 10.77 4.55
N VAL A 323 -23.11 9.49 4.85
CA VAL A 323 -24.16 8.73 5.55
C VAL A 323 -24.34 9.24 6.98
N VAL A 324 -23.25 9.35 7.76
CA VAL A 324 -23.33 9.78 9.16
C VAL A 324 -23.66 11.25 9.32
N GLN A 325 -23.35 12.08 8.33
CA GLN A 325 -23.84 13.47 8.27
C GLN A 325 -25.37 13.54 8.28
N ARG A 326 -26.02 12.59 7.62
CA ARG A 326 -27.47 12.51 7.49
C ARG A 326 -28.11 11.67 8.59
N ARG A 327 -27.39 10.66 9.09
CA ARG A 327 -27.87 9.63 10.01
C ARG A 327 -26.76 9.27 11.02
N GLY A 328 -26.49 10.14 11.99
CA GLY A 328 -25.41 9.99 12.96
C GLY A 328 -25.38 8.62 13.68
N TRP A 329 -26.54 7.98 13.86
CA TRP A 329 -26.67 6.64 14.43
C TRP A 329 -25.96 5.54 13.61
N ALA A 330 -25.61 5.82 12.35
CA ALA A 330 -24.89 4.88 11.49
C ALA A 330 -23.36 4.81 11.80
N ALA A 331 -22.84 5.68 12.67
CA ALA A 331 -21.41 5.71 13.01
C ALA A 331 -20.95 4.62 14.00
N PRO A 332 -21.65 4.30 15.11
CA PRO A 332 -21.19 3.31 16.07
C PRO A 332 -20.94 1.90 15.51
N PRO A 333 -21.80 1.32 14.65
CA PRO A 333 -21.59 -0.04 14.19
C PRO A 333 -20.25 -0.28 13.49
N PRO A 334 -19.81 0.51 12.48
CA PRO A 334 -18.50 0.30 11.86
C PRO A 334 -17.33 0.64 12.81
N ALA A 335 -17.51 1.57 13.76
CA ALA A 335 -16.50 1.83 14.80
C ALA A 335 -16.29 0.63 15.70
N LEU A 336 -17.37 0.04 16.20
CA LEU A 336 -17.32 -1.17 17.04
C LEU A 336 -16.76 -2.38 16.26
N ALA A 337 -17.09 -2.54 14.98
CA ALA A 337 -16.54 -3.60 14.14
C ALA A 337 -15.00 -3.48 14.00
N LEU A 338 -14.46 -2.26 13.84
CA LEU A 338 -13.01 -2.04 13.79
C LEU A 338 -12.32 -2.28 15.15
N LEU A 339 -12.97 -1.91 16.26
CA LEU A 339 -12.45 -2.23 17.60
C LEU A 339 -12.43 -3.73 17.86
N LEU A 340 -13.47 -4.45 17.43
CA LEU A 340 -13.51 -5.91 17.52
C LEU A 340 -12.41 -6.54 16.66
N LEU A 341 -12.26 -6.09 15.41
CA LEU A 341 -11.18 -6.57 14.53
C LEU A 341 -9.81 -6.32 15.15
N PHE A 342 -9.58 -5.13 15.70
CA PHE A 342 -8.34 -4.84 16.44
C PHE A 342 -8.14 -5.81 17.62
N GLY A 343 -9.18 -6.09 18.40
CA GLY A 343 -9.10 -7.05 19.51
C GLY A 343 -8.74 -8.46 19.07
N LEU A 344 -9.15 -8.87 17.86
CA LEU A 344 -8.81 -10.17 17.26
C LEU A 344 -7.37 -10.22 16.69
N THR A 345 -6.81 -9.08 16.33
CA THR A 345 -5.46 -8.95 15.72
C THR A 345 -4.49 -8.20 16.64
N VAL A 346 -4.80 -8.10 17.93
CA VAL A 346 -4.03 -7.26 18.88
C VAL A 346 -2.58 -7.72 19.03
N GLU A 347 -2.33 -9.01 19.00
CA GLU A 347 -0.96 -9.56 19.09
C GLU A 347 -0.13 -9.12 17.90
N ASP A 348 -0.64 -9.29 16.69
CA ASP A 348 0.05 -8.87 15.46
C ASP A 348 0.28 -7.35 15.46
N ASN A 349 -0.74 -6.57 15.79
CA ASN A 349 -0.68 -5.11 15.77
C ASN A 349 0.08 -4.50 16.96
N ALA A 350 0.00 -5.10 18.16
CA ALA A 350 0.59 -4.54 19.38
C ALA A 350 2.04 -4.97 19.62
N PHE A 351 2.45 -6.14 19.12
CA PHE A 351 3.75 -6.73 19.41
C PHE A 351 4.69 -6.85 18.22
N ALA A 352 4.25 -6.46 17.02
CA ALA A 352 5.04 -6.51 15.77
C ALA A 352 6.44 -5.84 15.85
N PHE A 353 6.70 -5.00 16.85
CA PHE A 353 8.00 -4.34 17.07
C PHE A 353 8.49 -4.50 18.52
N GLY A 354 8.12 -5.60 19.16
CA GLY A 354 8.52 -5.87 20.54
C GLY A 354 10.04 -6.06 20.71
N PRO A 355 10.56 -5.95 21.95
CA PRO A 355 11.98 -6.12 22.23
C PRO A 355 12.58 -7.46 21.76
N SER A 356 11.76 -8.51 21.73
CA SER A 356 12.18 -9.84 21.26
C SER A 356 12.57 -9.80 19.77
N LEU A 357 11.69 -9.28 18.91
CA LEU A 357 11.93 -9.20 17.47
C LEU A 357 13.07 -8.23 17.14
N ALA A 358 13.20 -7.11 17.88
CA ALA A 358 14.32 -6.19 17.72
C ALA A 358 15.66 -6.84 18.07
N GLY A 359 15.70 -7.61 19.16
CA GLY A 359 16.91 -8.36 19.55
C GLY A 359 17.27 -9.44 18.54
N GLN A 360 16.27 -10.11 17.96
CA GLN A 360 16.47 -11.11 16.91
C GLN A 360 17.02 -10.45 15.63
N SER A 361 16.37 -9.40 15.13
CA SER A 361 16.84 -8.67 13.94
C SER A 361 18.26 -8.14 14.11
N ALA A 362 18.63 -7.67 15.31
CA ALA A 362 20.00 -7.24 15.60
C ALA A 362 21.02 -8.39 15.50
N ARG A 363 20.67 -9.62 15.95
CA ARG A 363 21.54 -10.81 15.78
C ARG A 363 21.70 -11.17 14.31
N ASP A 364 20.62 -11.14 13.53
CA ASP A 364 20.65 -11.47 12.11
C ASP A 364 21.46 -10.48 11.29
N ILE A 365 21.33 -9.19 11.60
CA ILE A 365 22.15 -8.13 11.01
C ILE A 365 23.64 -8.37 11.34
N ALA A 366 23.95 -8.71 12.59
CA ALA A 366 25.33 -9.03 12.99
C ALA A 366 25.85 -10.29 12.28
N PHE A 367 25.03 -11.33 12.17
CA PHE A 367 25.35 -12.55 11.43
C PHE A 367 25.64 -12.26 9.95
N LEU A 368 24.77 -11.51 9.27
CA LEU A 368 24.97 -11.12 7.87
C LEU A 368 26.25 -10.28 7.69
N ARG A 369 26.54 -9.40 8.64
CA ARG A 369 27.77 -8.58 8.63
C ARG A 369 29.02 -9.40 8.80
N ALA A 370 28.99 -10.46 9.62
CA ALA A 370 30.11 -11.39 9.82
C ALA A 370 30.40 -12.24 8.57
N HIS A 371 29.40 -12.43 7.69
CA HIS A 371 29.51 -13.21 6.45
C HIS A 371 29.44 -12.29 5.24
N SER A 372 30.43 -11.39 5.10
CA SER A 372 30.48 -10.39 4.05
C SER A 372 30.54 -10.99 2.64
N GLY A 373 29.86 -10.34 1.67
CA GLY A 373 29.83 -10.75 0.27
C GLY A 373 28.44 -10.60 -0.35
N PRO A 374 28.27 -11.03 -1.62
CA PRO A 374 26.95 -11.08 -2.23
C PRO A 374 26.05 -12.02 -1.44
N ALA A 375 24.81 -11.59 -1.17
CA ALA A 375 23.83 -12.37 -0.42
C ALA A 375 22.53 -12.50 -1.20
N VAL A 376 21.79 -13.59 -0.96
CA VAL A 376 20.39 -13.71 -1.34
C VAL A 376 19.57 -13.40 -0.10
N CYS A 377 18.84 -12.28 -0.09
CA CYS A 377 18.02 -11.87 1.04
C CYS A 377 16.59 -11.66 0.58
N GLN A 378 15.65 -12.42 1.11
CA GLN A 378 14.24 -12.17 0.95
C GLN A 378 13.83 -10.95 1.79
N GLN A 379 14.32 -10.88 3.05
CA GLN A 379 14.26 -9.66 3.86
C GLN A 379 15.44 -8.74 3.51
N ILE A 380 15.33 -8.03 2.38
CA ILE A 380 16.40 -7.19 1.85
C ILE A 380 16.85 -6.12 2.86
N SER A 381 15.94 -5.64 3.73
CA SER A 381 16.24 -4.68 4.79
C SER A 381 17.36 -5.15 5.73
N LEU A 382 17.36 -6.43 6.13
CA LEU A 382 18.44 -7.00 6.95
C LEU A 382 19.81 -6.91 6.26
N CYS A 383 19.84 -7.25 4.97
CA CYS A 383 21.05 -7.14 4.16
C CYS A 383 21.54 -5.69 4.05
N LEU A 384 20.63 -4.73 3.82
CA LEU A 384 20.99 -3.31 3.73
C LEU A 384 21.58 -2.80 5.05
N TRP A 385 20.97 -3.10 6.19
CA TRP A 385 21.49 -2.72 7.51
C TRP A 385 22.81 -3.44 7.88
N ALA A 386 23.01 -4.64 7.35
CA ALA A 386 24.29 -5.35 7.50
C ALA A 386 25.40 -4.82 6.59
N GLY A 387 25.10 -3.97 5.59
CA GLY A 387 26.04 -3.56 4.57
C GLY A 387 26.35 -4.64 3.53
N ALA A 388 25.55 -5.70 3.48
CA ALA A 388 25.66 -6.74 2.46
C ALA A 388 25.03 -6.28 1.14
N THR A 389 25.44 -6.92 0.02
CA THR A 389 24.92 -6.60 -1.30
C THR A 389 23.82 -7.60 -1.68
N PRO A 390 22.52 -7.21 -1.68
CA PRO A 390 21.46 -8.07 -2.14
C PRO A 390 21.60 -8.34 -3.64
N ALA A 391 21.66 -9.62 -4.01
CA ALA A 391 21.97 -10.05 -5.39
C ALA A 391 20.77 -10.57 -6.16
N VAL A 392 19.69 -10.99 -5.47
CA VAL A 392 18.53 -11.65 -6.05
C VAL A 392 17.24 -11.06 -5.44
N ASP A 393 16.32 -10.70 -6.29
CA ASP A 393 14.93 -10.40 -5.93
C ASP A 393 14.16 -11.73 -5.88
N VAL A 394 14.08 -12.30 -4.68
CA VAL A 394 13.55 -13.65 -4.46
C VAL A 394 12.12 -13.76 -4.98
N PHE A 395 11.26 -12.79 -4.67
CA PHE A 395 9.85 -12.82 -5.04
C PHE A 395 9.67 -12.71 -6.58
N ASN A 396 10.14 -11.64 -7.21
CA ASN A 396 9.90 -11.42 -8.64
C ASN A 396 10.64 -12.42 -9.52
N ILE A 397 11.82 -12.91 -9.09
CA ILE A 397 12.55 -13.96 -9.80
C ILE A 397 11.85 -15.32 -9.63
N GLY A 398 11.35 -15.63 -8.42
CA GLY A 398 10.53 -16.82 -8.19
C GLY A 398 9.28 -16.85 -9.05
N GLU A 399 8.57 -15.71 -9.16
CA GLU A 399 7.43 -15.55 -10.09
C GLU A 399 7.85 -15.80 -11.55
N ALA A 400 8.96 -15.21 -11.98
CA ALA A 400 9.45 -15.39 -13.35
C ALA A 400 9.83 -16.84 -13.65
N TYR A 401 10.28 -17.61 -12.66
CA TYR A 401 10.56 -19.04 -12.81
C TYR A 401 9.27 -19.87 -12.87
N ARG A 402 8.31 -19.60 -11.97
CA ARG A 402 7.02 -20.31 -11.93
C ARG A 402 6.16 -20.05 -13.17
N THR A 403 6.25 -18.85 -13.76
CA THR A 403 5.56 -18.50 -15.02
C THR A 403 6.30 -18.95 -16.28
N GLY A 404 7.51 -19.51 -16.15
CA GLY A 404 8.36 -19.89 -17.30
C GLY A 404 8.96 -18.70 -18.04
N ALA A 405 8.83 -17.48 -17.54
CA ALA A 405 9.39 -16.27 -18.15
C ALA A 405 10.94 -16.21 -18.06
N ARG A 406 11.54 -16.97 -17.13
CA ARG A 406 13.00 -17.09 -16.97
C ARG A 406 13.42 -18.51 -16.64
N ASP A 407 14.64 -18.87 -17.04
CA ASP A 407 15.26 -20.17 -16.73
C ASP A 407 15.95 -20.12 -15.36
N PRO A 408 15.59 -21.01 -14.40
CA PRO A 408 16.22 -21.09 -13.08
C PRO A 408 17.65 -21.65 -13.10
N ALA A 409 18.09 -22.29 -14.18
CA ALA A 409 19.38 -22.98 -14.26
C ALA A 409 20.58 -22.05 -13.96
N ARG A 410 20.49 -20.77 -14.33
CA ARG A 410 21.52 -19.78 -14.06
C ARG A 410 21.71 -19.54 -12.56
N LEU A 411 20.63 -19.32 -11.80
CA LEU A 411 20.70 -19.10 -10.36
C LEU A 411 21.15 -20.39 -9.65
N ALA A 412 20.63 -21.55 -10.08
CA ALA A 412 21.04 -22.84 -9.54
C ALA A 412 22.56 -23.06 -9.67
N LYS A 413 23.14 -22.78 -10.85
CA LYS A 413 24.61 -22.86 -11.06
C LYS A 413 25.39 -21.88 -10.16
N GLN A 414 24.89 -20.66 -9.94
CA GLN A 414 25.53 -19.69 -9.06
C GLN A 414 25.53 -20.15 -7.60
N ILE A 415 24.44 -20.79 -7.17
CA ILE A 415 24.32 -21.39 -5.83
C ILE A 415 25.30 -22.56 -5.70
N GLU A 416 25.34 -23.48 -6.66
CA GLU A 416 26.27 -24.63 -6.66
C GLU A 416 27.74 -24.18 -6.68
N ALA A 417 28.03 -23.05 -7.32
CA ALA A 417 29.35 -22.44 -7.32
C ALA A 417 29.69 -21.66 -6.04
N HIS A 418 28.83 -21.68 -5.00
CA HIS A 418 29.00 -20.94 -3.74
C HIS A 418 29.22 -19.43 -3.95
N ARG A 419 28.51 -18.83 -4.92
CA ARG A 419 28.67 -17.41 -5.26
C ARG A 419 28.19 -16.48 -4.15
N PHE A 420 27.27 -16.94 -3.30
CA PHE A 420 26.67 -16.15 -2.24
C PHE A 420 27.26 -16.53 -0.88
N ALA A 421 27.58 -15.52 -0.07
CA ALA A 421 28.10 -15.74 1.27
C ALA A 421 27.00 -16.28 2.21
N VAL A 422 25.77 -15.77 2.05
CA VAL A 422 24.60 -16.18 2.84
C VAL A 422 23.37 -16.24 1.93
N LEU A 423 22.47 -17.19 2.21
CA LEU A 423 21.09 -17.16 1.71
C LEU A 423 20.17 -16.98 2.91
N GLN A 424 19.37 -15.91 2.91
CA GLN A 424 18.27 -15.68 3.86
C GLN A 424 16.95 -15.75 3.09
N LEU A 425 16.11 -16.71 3.41
CA LEU A 425 14.88 -17.04 2.67
C LEU A 425 13.74 -17.35 3.65
N GLY A 426 12.51 -16.96 3.35
CA GLY A 426 11.33 -17.47 4.04
C GLY A 426 11.10 -18.94 3.72
N SER A 427 11.20 -19.28 2.43
CA SER A 427 11.19 -20.66 1.96
C SER A 427 12.09 -20.83 0.73
N PRO A 428 12.90 -21.90 0.65
CA PRO A 428 13.64 -22.22 -0.57
C PRO A 428 12.71 -22.61 -1.74
N ASP A 429 11.45 -22.96 -1.48
CA ASP A 429 10.45 -23.29 -2.50
C ASP A 429 10.02 -22.07 -3.32
N ASP A 430 10.18 -20.86 -2.79
CA ASP A 430 9.85 -19.61 -3.48
C ASP A 430 10.61 -19.44 -4.81
N LEU A 431 11.80 -20.02 -4.89
CA LEU A 431 12.65 -20.01 -6.09
C LEU A 431 12.48 -21.25 -7.01
N GLY A 432 11.55 -22.13 -6.66
CA GLY A 432 11.22 -23.32 -7.44
C GLY A 432 12.12 -24.53 -7.21
N PRO A 433 11.75 -25.72 -7.72
CA PRO A 433 12.34 -26.99 -7.34
C PRO A 433 13.81 -27.14 -7.74
N GLN A 434 14.23 -26.58 -8.88
CA GLN A 434 15.61 -26.67 -9.34
C GLN A 434 16.56 -25.88 -8.46
N VAL A 435 16.18 -24.66 -8.06
CA VAL A 435 16.98 -23.80 -7.17
C VAL A 435 16.99 -24.39 -5.76
N ARG A 436 15.85 -24.87 -5.26
CA ARG A 436 15.77 -25.59 -3.97
C ARG A 436 16.75 -26.77 -3.92
N ALA A 437 16.79 -27.59 -4.98
CA ALA A 437 17.72 -28.71 -5.06
C ALA A 437 19.19 -28.27 -5.06
N ALA A 438 19.52 -27.16 -5.72
CA ALA A 438 20.86 -26.58 -5.69
C ALA A 438 21.23 -26.07 -4.28
N ILE A 439 20.31 -25.41 -3.58
CA ILE A 439 20.49 -24.98 -2.19
C ILE A 439 20.80 -26.19 -1.28
N ALA A 440 19.98 -27.24 -1.35
CA ALA A 440 20.13 -28.44 -0.53
C ALA A 440 21.49 -29.15 -0.73
N ARG A 441 22.03 -29.11 -1.95
CA ARG A 441 23.35 -29.67 -2.26
C ARG A 441 24.51 -28.80 -1.77
N ALA A 442 24.43 -27.49 -2.01
CA ALA A 442 25.57 -26.59 -1.87
C ALA A 442 25.60 -25.82 -0.53
N TYR A 443 24.47 -25.70 0.15
CA TYR A 443 24.34 -24.94 1.39
C TYR A 443 23.84 -25.81 2.54
N ARG A 444 24.19 -25.43 3.76
CA ARG A 444 23.65 -25.99 5.01
C ARG A 444 22.85 -24.94 5.74
N LEU A 445 21.74 -25.35 6.34
CA LEU A 445 20.99 -24.49 7.25
C LEU A 445 21.86 -24.21 8.47
N ASP A 446 21.99 -22.94 8.83
CA ASP A 446 22.68 -22.50 10.03
C ASP A 446 21.68 -22.30 11.18
N HIS A 447 20.69 -21.45 10.97
CA HIS A 447 19.59 -21.23 11.92
C HIS A 447 18.30 -20.85 11.19
N ALA A 448 17.21 -20.84 11.95
CA ALA A 448 15.87 -20.41 11.52
C ALA A 448 15.20 -19.64 12.65
N ASP A 449 14.49 -18.56 12.28
CA ASP A 449 13.75 -17.72 13.20
C ASP A 449 12.61 -16.96 12.49
N ASP A 450 12.03 -15.92 13.13
CA ASP A 450 10.91 -15.15 12.55
C ASP A 450 11.31 -14.35 11.29
N ASN A 451 12.61 -14.06 11.12
CA ASN A 451 13.12 -13.42 9.90
C ASN A 451 13.39 -14.44 8.76
N GLY A 452 13.25 -15.74 9.02
CA GLY A 452 13.36 -16.81 8.04
C GLY A 452 14.49 -17.79 8.28
N LEU A 453 14.97 -18.40 7.20
CA LEU A 453 15.99 -19.46 7.19
C LEU A 453 17.32 -18.89 6.70
N PHE A 454 18.38 -19.10 7.46
CA PHE A 454 19.72 -18.63 7.14
C PHE A 454 20.62 -19.80 6.77
N TRP A 455 21.24 -19.73 5.59
CA TRP A 455 22.03 -20.81 5.02
C TRP A 455 23.44 -20.35 4.70
N LEU A 456 24.42 -21.17 5.05
CA LEU A 456 25.83 -20.96 4.73
C LEU A 456 26.33 -21.99 3.70
N PRO A 457 27.32 -21.64 2.87
CA PRO A 457 27.97 -22.61 1.98
C PRO A 457 28.46 -23.83 2.75
N ARG A 458 28.30 -25.03 2.18
CA ARG A 458 28.98 -26.23 2.70
C ARG A 458 30.47 -26.10 2.41
N ASN A 459 31.30 -26.47 3.35
CA ASN A 459 32.75 -26.58 3.09
C ASN A 459 32.95 -27.49 1.89
N LYS A 460 33.77 -27.06 0.93
CA LYS A 460 34.26 -27.97 -0.09
C LYS A 460 35.16 -28.98 0.63
N GLY A 461 34.68 -30.23 0.76
CA GLY A 461 35.48 -31.33 1.26
C GLY A 461 36.69 -31.60 0.36
#